data_59160a417d599e14a9d29963025c289b
#
_entry.id   59160a417d599e14a9d29963025c289b
#
_cell.length_a   1.000
_cell.length_b   1.000
_cell.length_c   1.000
_cell.angle_alpha   90.00
_cell.angle_beta   90.00
_cell.angle_gamma   90.00
#
_symmetry.space_group_name_H-M   'P 1'
#
loop_
_entity.id
_entity.type
_entity.pdbx_description
1 polymer ?
#
loop_
_entity_poly.entity_id
_entity_poly.type
_entity_poly.pdbx_seq_one_letter_code
_entity_poly.pdbx_strand_id
1 'polypeptide(L)' 'MNTILICDDDKDIVSALDIYLTSEGYATVKAYDGL' A
#
# COMPACT_ATOMS: atom_id res chain seq x y z
N MET A 1 -9.55 1.37 13.49
CA MET A 1 -8.92 0.90 12.26
C MET A 1 -7.74 1.81 11.91
N ASN A 2 -6.61 1.23 11.59
CA ASN A 2 -5.42 2.00 11.23
C ASN A 2 -5.33 2.14 9.72
N THR A 3 -4.95 3.32 9.29
CA THR A 3 -4.75 3.60 7.88
C THR A 3 -3.26 3.74 7.60
N ILE A 4 -2.77 3.05 6.60
CA ILE A 4 -1.35 3.04 6.24
C ILE A 4 -1.20 3.62 4.85
N LEU A 5 -0.31 4.58 4.72
CA LEU A 5 0.03 5.15 3.42
C LEU A 5 1.18 4.36 2.82
N ILE A 6 0.96 3.81 1.64
CA ILE A 6 2.00 3.10 0.89
C ILE A 6 2.47 4.02 -0.21
N CYS A 7 3.71 4.43 -0.15
CA CYS A 7 4.28 5.36 -1.12
C CYS A 7 5.52 4.73 -1.76
N ASP A 8 5.41 4.35 -3.01
CA ASP A 8 6.51 3.73 -3.74
C ASP A 8 6.25 3.88 -5.24
N ASP A 9 7.29 3.93 -6.03
CA ASP A 9 7.16 4.01 -7.49
C ASP A 9 7.07 2.63 -8.13
N ASP A 10 7.30 1.57 -7.39
CA ASP A 10 7.19 0.20 -7.90
C ASP A 10 5.80 -0.35 -7.59
N LYS A 11 4.98 -0.47 -8.62
CA LYS A 11 3.59 -0.90 -8.47
C LYS A 11 3.48 -2.33 -7.94
N ASP A 12 4.42 -3.18 -8.28
CA ASP A 12 4.38 -4.57 -7.80
C ASP A 12 4.58 -4.61 -6.30
N ILE A 13 5.50 -3.82 -5.78
CA ILE A 13 5.75 -3.73 -4.35
C ILE A 13 4.53 -3.14 -3.65
N VAL A 14 3.96 -2.08 -4.20
CA VAL A 14 2.78 -1.45 -3.60
C VAL A 14 1.62 -2.43 -3.56
N SER A 15 1.40 -3.18 -4.63
CA SER A 15 0.33 -4.17 -4.66
C SER A 15 0.54 -5.27 -3.63
N ALA A 16 1.75 -5.76 -3.49
CA ALA A 16 2.05 -6.80 -2.52
C ALA A 16 1.81 -6.31 -1.09
N LEU A 17 2.25 -5.11 -0.79
CA LEU A 17 2.05 -4.53 0.53
C LEU A 17 0.57 -4.28 0.81
N ASP A 18 -0.17 -3.83 -0.19
CA ASP A 18 -1.60 -3.60 -0.05
C ASP A 18 -2.32 -4.89 0.31
N ILE A 19 -2.03 -5.97 -0.39
CA ILE A 19 -2.65 -7.26 -0.13
C ILE A 19 -2.31 -7.73 1.28
N TYR A 20 -1.04 -7.64 1.65
CA TYR A 20 -0.59 -8.09 2.97
C TYR A 20 -1.26 -7.28 4.09
N LEU A 21 -1.22 -5.96 3.98
CA LEU A 21 -1.74 -5.10 5.03
C LEU A 21 -3.26 -5.20 5.13
N THR A 22 -3.94 -5.31 4.00
CA THR A 22 -5.39 -5.49 4.00
C THR A 22 -5.77 -6.81 4.68
N SER A 23 -4.98 -7.85 4.45
CA SER A 23 -5.17 -9.14 5.09
C SER A 23 -5.03 -9.04 6.61
N GLU A 24 -4.20 -8.12 7.09
CA GLU A 24 -3.98 -7.93 8.52
C GLU A 24 -5.01 -6.98 9.16
N GLY A 25 -5.94 -6.48 8.37
CA GLY A 25 -7.01 -5.63 8.90
C GLY A 25 -6.73 -4.15 8.85
N TYR A 26 -5.75 -3.71 8.07
CA TYR A 26 -5.45 -2.30 7.92
C TYR A 26 -6.13 -1.73 6.67
N ALA A 27 -6.48 -0.46 6.75
CA ALA A 27 -6.87 0.29 5.57
C ALA A 27 -5.60 0.84 4.90
N THR A 28 -5.52 0.80 3.59
CA THR A 28 -4.33 1.25 2.87
C THR A 28 -4.68 2.36 1.90
N VAL A 29 -3.78 3.31 1.75
CA VAL A 29 -3.84 4.35 0.74
C VAL A 29 -2.58 4.24 -0.11
N LYS A 30 -2.74 4.12 -1.40
CA LYS A 30 -1.60 3.94 -2.31
C LYS A 30 -1.24 5.25 -2.98
N ALA A 31 0.05 5.55 -3.02
CA ALA A 31 0.58 6.70 -3.71
C ALA A 31 1.76 6.27 -4.57
N TYR A 32 1.72 6.66 -5.82
CA TYR A 32 2.78 6.35 -6.77
C TYR A 32 3.50 7.64 -7.10
N ASP A 33 4.76 7.70 -6.78
CA ASP A 33 5.55 8.92 -6.93
C ASP A 33 6.55 8.80 -8.07
N GLY A 34 6.34 7.86 -8.94
CA GLY A 34 7.27 7.56 -10.01
C GLY A 34 6.95 8.25 -11.31
N LEU A 35 6.67 9.49 -11.27
CA LEU A 35 6.40 10.23 -12.49
C LEU A 35 7.69 10.79 -13.09
#